data_0505cd51f9d907eb19cd6c3cddd093e3
#
_entry.id   0505cd51f9d907eb19cd6c3cddd093e3
#
_cell.length_a   1.000
_cell.length_b   1.000
_cell.length_c   1.000
_cell.angle_alpha   90.00
_cell.angle_beta   90.00
_cell.angle_gamma   90.00
#
_symmetry.space_group_name_H-M   'P 1'
#
loop_
_entity.id
_entity.type
_entity.pdbx_description
1 polymer ?
#
loop_
_entity_poly.entity_id
_entity_poly.type
_entity_poly.pdbx_seq_one_letter_code
_entity_poly.pdbx_strand_id
1 'polypeptide(L)'
;MKILVIQNKMGIGDMVIYLPFINAISKKFNKPVSILVKQSSKADQFLKDSKIIEKIIILEQGNKLKNAKHQGFKGFINLTKELRKYNFDKVFIFNSSLRFNLIARFAGIKDIHQYPLFSKNKQHIMDAAKKLLNKDLNLDMLENPKIFVNDKSVLEAILKFKINKEEKNILLGIGGSGPTKRIPSKTFLELIRQVSNIYPCKFFLATGKNHEEQEILKEILNTEFKDKCVRLDNLGIYETLPIIKNCDISICNDSSFSHLSSGLGVKTIVLMADTPLLYGSYSTLMYPVMPDGESTVSHDTLGKDKINPNKIFEQFKKILD
;
A
#
# COMPACT_ATOMS: atom_id res chain seq x y z
N MET A 1 -28.04 -8.64 1.35
CA MET A 1 -26.86 -9.47 0.97
C MET A 1 -25.63 -8.87 1.63
N LYS A 2 -24.91 -9.66 2.41
CA LYS A 2 -23.65 -9.31 3.08
C LYS A 2 -22.48 -10.06 2.43
N ILE A 3 -21.45 -9.36 2.06
CA ILE A 3 -20.31 -9.91 1.31
C ILE A 3 -19.05 -9.84 2.16
N LEU A 4 -18.31 -10.94 2.24
CA LEU A 4 -17.02 -11.02 2.87
C LEU A 4 -15.93 -11.14 1.80
N VAL A 5 -14.83 -10.42 1.97
CA VAL A 5 -13.60 -10.61 1.17
C VAL A 5 -12.48 -11.03 2.13
N ILE A 6 -11.83 -12.16 1.85
CA ILE A 6 -10.69 -12.67 2.63
C ILE A 6 -9.39 -12.42 1.88
N GLN A 7 -8.58 -11.51 2.43
CA GLN A 7 -7.23 -11.21 1.95
C GLN A 7 -6.25 -11.40 3.12
N ASN A 8 -5.41 -12.43 3.06
CA ASN A 8 -4.53 -12.81 4.16
C ASN A 8 -3.04 -12.55 3.90
N LYS A 9 -2.70 -11.80 2.85
CA LYS A 9 -1.34 -11.33 2.62
C LYS A 9 -0.91 -10.34 3.70
N MET A 10 0.40 -10.17 3.85
CA MET A 10 0.95 -9.28 4.88
C MET A 10 1.40 -7.97 4.25
N GLY A 11 1.17 -6.89 4.96
CA GLY A 11 1.67 -5.59 4.55
C GLY A 11 0.61 -4.66 3.96
N ILE A 12 0.91 -3.37 4.06
CA ILE A 12 0.06 -2.29 3.55
C ILE A 12 0.00 -2.34 2.03
N GLY A 13 1.16 -2.54 1.37
CA GLY A 13 1.25 -2.61 -0.08
C GLY A 13 0.36 -3.71 -0.67
N ASP A 14 0.44 -4.93 -0.13
CA ASP A 14 -0.44 -6.02 -0.55
C ASP A 14 -1.92 -5.63 -0.43
N MET A 15 -2.30 -4.97 0.65
CA MET A 15 -3.70 -4.55 0.85
C MET A 15 -4.13 -3.52 -0.19
N VAL A 16 -3.28 -2.54 -0.50
CA VAL A 16 -3.58 -1.53 -1.53
C VAL A 16 -3.69 -2.16 -2.92
N ILE A 17 -2.84 -3.12 -3.26
CA ILE A 17 -2.91 -3.89 -4.52
C ILE A 17 -4.27 -4.60 -4.67
N TYR A 18 -4.89 -5.04 -3.58
CA TYR A 18 -6.20 -5.71 -3.63
C TYR A 18 -7.40 -4.75 -3.67
N LEU A 19 -7.23 -3.46 -3.40
CA LEU A 19 -8.35 -2.49 -3.39
C LEU A 19 -9.14 -2.42 -4.71
N PRO A 20 -8.53 -2.46 -5.92
CA PRO A 20 -9.27 -2.49 -7.16
C PRO A 20 -10.25 -3.67 -7.25
N PHE A 21 -9.83 -4.85 -6.80
CA PHE A 21 -10.65 -6.07 -6.80
C PHE A 21 -11.80 -5.97 -5.80
N ILE A 22 -11.52 -5.45 -4.61
CA ILE A 22 -12.53 -5.20 -3.57
C ILE A 22 -13.55 -4.17 -4.06
N ASN A 23 -13.09 -3.09 -4.70
CA ASN A 23 -13.94 -2.07 -5.30
C ASN A 23 -14.82 -2.65 -6.41
N ALA A 24 -14.26 -3.51 -7.28
CA ALA A 24 -14.99 -4.17 -8.35
C ALA A 24 -16.13 -5.07 -7.81
N ILE A 25 -15.86 -5.82 -6.74
CA ILE A 25 -16.88 -6.62 -6.04
C ILE A 25 -17.97 -5.70 -5.46
N SER A 26 -17.60 -4.66 -4.73
CA SER A 26 -18.53 -3.71 -4.14
C SER A 26 -19.44 -3.07 -5.21
N LYS A 27 -18.87 -2.62 -6.32
CA LYS A 27 -19.60 -2.05 -7.46
C LYS A 27 -20.53 -3.06 -8.12
N LYS A 28 -20.06 -4.29 -8.40
CA LYS A 28 -20.86 -5.35 -9.03
C LYS A 28 -22.14 -5.64 -8.28
N PHE A 29 -22.07 -5.65 -6.97
CA PHE A 29 -23.23 -5.94 -6.11
C PHE A 29 -23.94 -4.68 -5.58
N ASN A 30 -23.41 -3.50 -5.89
CA ASN A 30 -23.90 -2.22 -5.36
C ASN A 30 -24.05 -2.23 -3.82
N LYS A 31 -23.05 -2.81 -3.12
CA LYS A 31 -23.01 -2.96 -1.67
C LYS A 31 -21.59 -2.80 -1.14
N PRO A 32 -21.39 -2.16 0.02
CA PRO A 32 -20.10 -2.24 0.70
C PRO A 32 -19.81 -3.68 1.12
N VAL A 33 -18.53 -4.01 1.25
CA VAL A 33 -18.08 -5.35 1.61
C VAL A 33 -17.37 -5.34 2.96
N SER A 34 -17.48 -6.42 3.71
CA SER A 34 -16.63 -6.66 4.89
C SER A 34 -15.32 -7.33 4.44
N ILE A 35 -14.22 -7.00 5.08
CA ILE A 35 -12.92 -7.60 4.77
C ILE A 35 -12.34 -8.34 5.99
N LEU A 36 -11.76 -9.53 5.76
CA LEU A 36 -10.96 -10.26 6.73
C LEU A 36 -9.49 -10.16 6.33
N VAL A 37 -8.69 -9.46 7.13
CA VAL A 37 -7.30 -9.09 6.83
C VAL A 37 -6.40 -9.27 8.03
N LYS A 38 -5.09 -9.45 7.81
CA LYS A 38 -4.10 -9.48 8.91
C LYS A 38 -3.91 -8.09 9.52
N GLN A 39 -3.60 -8.05 10.82
CA GLN A 39 -3.24 -6.81 11.55
C GLN A 39 -2.09 -6.06 10.88
N SER A 40 -1.11 -6.78 10.30
CA SER A 40 0.03 -6.19 9.60
C SER A 40 -0.32 -5.43 8.32
N SER A 41 -1.52 -5.64 7.77
CA SER A 41 -2.02 -4.85 6.63
C SER A 41 -2.34 -3.41 7.00
N LYS A 42 -2.56 -3.11 8.29
CA LYS A 42 -2.97 -1.79 8.79
C LYS A 42 -4.22 -1.22 8.10
N ALA A 43 -5.07 -2.09 7.56
CA ALA A 43 -6.29 -1.71 6.85
C ALA A 43 -7.22 -0.83 7.71
N ASP A 44 -7.29 -1.10 9.00
CA ASP A 44 -8.02 -0.32 10.01
C ASP A 44 -7.54 1.14 10.12
N GLN A 45 -6.32 1.44 9.67
CA GLN A 45 -5.76 2.79 9.72
C GLN A 45 -5.98 3.58 8.42
N PHE A 46 -5.91 2.95 7.25
CA PHE A 46 -6.01 3.70 6.00
C PHE A 46 -7.29 3.48 5.20
N LEU A 47 -8.17 2.55 5.63
CA LEU A 47 -9.48 2.34 5.03
C LEU A 47 -10.64 2.83 5.91
N LYS A 48 -10.35 3.58 6.96
CA LYS A 48 -11.34 4.08 7.92
C LYS A 48 -12.45 4.91 7.26
N ASP A 49 -12.10 5.73 6.28
CA ASP A 49 -13.04 6.61 5.57
C ASP A 49 -13.62 5.95 4.30
N SER A 50 -13.34 4.67 4.06
CA SER A 50 -13.75 3.98 2.85
C SER A 50 -15.25 3.68 2.84
N LYS A 51 -15.97 4.22 1.83
CA LYS A 51 -17.39 3.96 1.63
C LYS A 51 -17.70 2.58 1.06
N ILE A 52 -16.69 1.88 0.52
CA ILE A 52 -16.85 0.53 -0.04
C ILE A 52 -16.56 -0.57 0.98
N ILE A 53 -16.08 -0.22 2.16
CA ILE A 53 -15.80 -1.16 3.25
C ILE A 53 -16.84 -0.96 4.36
N GLU A 54 -17.61 -2.01 4.64
CA GLU A 54 -18.59 -2.01 5.73
C GLU A 54 -17.92 -2.31 7.08
N LYS A 55 -17.05 -3.33 7.08
CA LYS A 55 -16.37 -3.78 8.31
C LYS A 55 -14.98 -4.34 8.00
N ILE A 56 -14.04 -4.05 8.89
CA ILE A 56 -12.70 -4.65 8.88
C ILE A 56 -12.63 -5.65 10.03
N ILE A 57 -12.42 -6.92 9.70
CA ILE A 57 -12.25 -8.03 10.65
C ILE A 57 -10.78 -8.39 10.66
N ILE A 58 -10.16 -8.38 11.84
CA ILE A 58 -8.73 -8.64 11.97
C ILE A 58 -8.48 -10.14 12.16
N LEU A 59 -7.70 -10.70 11.25
CA LEU A 59 -7.19 -12.07 11.33
C LEU A 59 -5.95 -12.11 12.23
N GLU A 60 -6.14 -12.52 13.46
CA GLU A 60 -5.06 -12.74 14.42
C GLU A 60 -4.39 -14.11 14.15
N GLN A 61 -3.47 -14.17 13.20
CA GLN A 61 -2.74 -15.36 12.81
C GLN A 61 -1.30 -15.02 12.44
N GLY A 62 -0.34 -15.79 12.95
CA GLY A 62 1.09 -15.68 12.59
C GLY A 62 2.01 -16.12 13.71
N ASN A 63 3.20 -16.61 13.34
CA ASN A 63 4.18 -17.20 14.28
C ASN A 63 4.74 -16.20 15.31
N LYS A 64 4.62 -14.89 15.04
CA LYS A 64 5.10 -13.83 15.95
C LYS A 64 4.07 -13.47 17.04
N LEU A 65 2.84 -13.94 16.93
CA LEU A 65 1.78 -13.66 17.89
C LEU A 65 1.65 -14.84 18.89
N LYS A 66 2.17 -14.68 20.10
CA LYS A 66 1.91 -15.64 21.18
C LYS A 66 0.39 -15.67 21.43
N ASN A 67 -0.21 -16.87 21.42
CA ASN A 67 -1.65 -17.09 21.67
C ASN A 67 -2.61 -16.41 20.65
N ALA A 68 -2.23 -16.30 19.39
CA ALA A 68 -3.10 -15.74 18.35
C ALA A 68 -4.47 -16.43 18.30
N LYS A 69 -5.55 -15.63 18.40
CA LYS A 69 -6.95 -16.08 18.48
C LYS A 69 -7.36 -17.03 17.35
N HIS A 70 -6.76 -16.86 16.15
CA HIS A 70 -7.12 -17.60 14.94
C HIS A 70 -6.04 -18.60 14.50
N GLN A 71 -5.08 -18.96 15.37
CA GLN A 71 -4.01 -19.92 15.10
C GLN A 71 -4.43 -21.37 15.40
N GLY A 72 -3.95 -22.32 14.59
CA GLY A 72 -4.17 -23.76 14.80
C GLY A 72 -5.64 -24.18 14.72
N PHE A 73 -5.96 -25.34 15.33
CA PHE A 73 -7.31 -25.90 15.32
C PHE A 73 -8.29 -25.08 16.17
N LYS A 74 -7.90 -24.65 17.36
CA LYS A 74 -8.70 -23.70 18.17
C LYS A 74 -9.06 -22.45 17.39
N GLY A 75 -8.08 -21.91 16.66
CA GLY A 75 -8.28 -20.72 15.84
C GLY A 75 -9.21 -20.93 14.64
N PHE A 76 -9.27 -22.15 14.11
CA PHE A 76 -10.26 -22.53 13.11
C PHE A 76 -11.68 -22.40 13.69
N ILE A 77 -11.92 -22.99 14.86
CA ILE A 77 -13.22 -22.94 15.53
C ILE A 77 -13.58 -21.50 15.90
N ASN A 78 -12.65 -20.74 16.46
CA ASN A 78 -12.87 -19.35 16.85
C ASN A 78 -13.28 -18.47 15.67
N LEU A 79 -12.54 -18.55 14.55
CA LEU A 79 -12.84 -17.77 13.35
C LEU A 79 -14.17 -18.19 12.73
N THR A 80 -14.48 -19.49 12.70
CA THR A 80 -15.77 -20.00 12.23
C THR A 80 -16.93 -19.43 13.05
N LYS A 81 -16.82 -19.49 14.39
CA LYS A 81 -17.84 -18.91 15.29
C LYS A 81 -17.99 -17.41 15.13
N GLU A 82 -16.88 -16.72 14.92
CA GLU A 82 -16.88 -15.26 14.70
C GLU A 82 -17.57 -14.89 13.39
N LEU A 83 -17.20 -15.52 12.27
CA LEU A 83 -17.79 -15.23 10.96
C LEU A 83 -19.28 -15.60 10.91
N ARG A 84 -19.70 -16.68 11.59
CA ARG A 84 -21.12 -17.08 11.68
C ARG A 84 -22.00 -15.96 12.25
N LYS A 85 -21.51 -15.18 13.23
CA LYS A 85 -22.27 -14.07 13.84
C LYS A 85 -22.64 -12.96 12.86
N TYR A 86 -21.88 -12.82 11.77
CA TYR A 86 -22.13 -11.77 10.78
C TYR A 86 -23.16 -12.15 9.72
N ASN A 87 -23.47 -13.45 9.56
CA ASN A 87 -24.43 -13.98 8.58
C ASN A 87 -24.12 -13.48 7.16
N PHE A 88 -22.90 -13.78 6.68
CA PHE A 88 -22.50 -13.47 5.31
C PHE A 88 -23.19 -14.39 4.32
N ASP A 89 -23.69 -13.82 3.21
CA ASP A 89 -24.32 -14.57 2.13
C ASP A 89 -23.28 -15.10 1.14
N LYS A 90 -22.21 -14.32 0.91
CA LYS A 90 -21.20 -14.56 -0.10
C LYS A 90 -19.79 -14.27 0.41
N VAL A 91 -18.79 -15.03 -0.08
CA VAL A 91 -17.38 -14.77 0.24
C VAL A 91 -16.48 -14.89 -0.98
N PHE A 92 -15.54 -13.95 -1.11
CA PHE A 92 -14.43 -13.99 -2.07
C PHE A 92 -13.13 -14.24 -1.31
N ILE A 93 -12.44 -15.36 -1.61
CA ILE A 93 -11.23 -15.80 -0.91
C ILE A 93 -10.04 -15.66 -1.86
N PHE A 94 -9.22 -14.64 -1.67
CA PHE A 94 -8.04 -14.36 -2.49
C PHE A 94 -6.81 -15.19 -2.07
N ASN A 95 -7.02 -16.49 -1.89
CA ASN A 95 -5.96 -17.47 -1.68
C ASN A 95 -6.47 -18.90 -1.97
N SER A 96 -5.55 -19.88 -2.09
CA SER A 96 -5.86 -21.28 -2.37
C SER A 96 -5.94 -22.15 -1.09
N SER A 97 -6.23 -21.56 0.06
CA SER A 97 -6.23 -22.27 1.35
C SER A 97 -7.54 -23.01 1.60
N LEU A 98 -7.49 -24.33 1.66
CA LEU A 98 -8.61 -25.18 2.08
C LEU A 98 -9.17 -24.75 3.45
N ARG A 99 -8.29 -24.28 4.35
CA ARG A 99 -8.69 -23.82 5.69
C ARG A 99 -9.76 -22.72 5.62
N PHE A 100 -9.56 -21.67 4.79
CA PHE A 100 -10.54 -20.58 4.69
C PHE A 100 -11.82 -21.02 3.99
N ASN A 101 -11.74 -21.94 3.04
CA ASN A 101 -12.93 -22.53 2.41
C ASN A 101 -13.79 -23.26 3.46
N LEU A 102 -13.18 -24.13 4.25
CA LEU A 102 -13.88 -24.85 5.31
C LEU A 102 -14.45 -23.93 6.38
N ILE A 103 -13.68 -22.92 6.81
CA ILE A 103 -14.18 -21.90 7.75
C ILE A 103 -15.43 -21.22 7.22
N ALA A 104 -15.44 -20.82 5.94
CA ALA A 104 -16.59 -20.17 5.31
C ALA A 104 -17.81 -21.10 5.29
N ARG A 105 -17.62 -22.37 4.87
CA ARG A 105 -18.69 -23.38 4.86
C ARG A 105 -19.27 -23.64 6.25
N PHE A 106 -18.40 -23.85 7.22
CA PHE A 106 -18.84 -24.08 8.61
C PHE A 106 -19.41 -22.82 9.26
N ALA A 107 -19.07 -21.63 8.78
CA ALA A 107 -19.72 -20.39 9.19
C ALA A 107 -21.13 -20.22 8.60
N GLY A 108 -21.55 -21.09 7.66
CA GLY A 108 -22.86 -21.06 7.02
C GLY A 108 -22.89 -20.27 5.70
N ILE A 109 -21.74 -19.83 5.17
CA ILE A 109 -21.68 -19.10 3.90
C ILE A 109 -21.81 -20.11 2.75
N LYS A 110 -22.84 -19.96 1.92
CA LYS A 110 -23.17 -20.91 0.84
C LYS A 110 -22.47 -20.58 -0.47
N ASP A 111 -22.32 -19.29 -0.78
CA ASP A 111 -21.78 -18.82 -2.04
C ASP A 111 -20.30 -18.42 -1.86
N ILE A 112 -19.40 -19.31 -2.32
CA ILE A 112 -17.94 -19.22 -2.07
C ILE A 112 -17.19 -19.15 -3.38
N HIS A 113 -16.51 -18.02 -3.61
CA HIS A 113 -15.62 -17.74 -4.73
C HIS A 113 -14.17 -17.78 -4.23
N GLN A 114 -13.34 -18.63 -4.81
CA GLN A 114 -11.98 -18.83 -4.33
C GLN A 114 -11.02 -19.17 -5.46
N TYR A 115 -9.72 -18.85 -5.27
CA TYR A 115 -8.67 -19.40 -6.13
C TYR A 115 -8.71 -20.93 -6.13
N PRO A 116 -8.29 -21.58 -7.24
CA PRO A 116 -8.26 -23.04 -7.30
C PRO A 116 -7.49 -23.62 -6.10
N LEU A 117 -8.12 -24.56 -5.41
CA LEU A 117 -7.47 -25.30 -4.32
C LEU A 117 -6.31 -26.10 -4.91
N PHE A 118 -5.23 -26.22 -4.17
CA PHE A 118 -4.04 -26.99 -4.56
C PHE A 118 -3.31 -26.51 -5.82
N SER A 119 -3.57 -25.28 -6.29
CA SER A 119 -2.82 -24.70 -7.41
C SER A 119 -1.35 -24.51 -7.00
N LYS A 120 -0.44 -25.21 -7.73
CA LYS A 120 1.01 -25.06 -7.59
C LYS A 120 1.58 -23.89 -8.41
N ASN A 121 0.76 -23.27 -9.28
CA ASN A 121 1.21 -22.19 -10.14
C ASN A 121 1.49 -20.94 -9.31
N LYS A 122 2.74 -20.50 -9.32
CA LYS A 122 3.17 -19.19 -8.80
C LYS A 122 2.67 -18.09 -9.73
N GLN A 123 1.35 -17.84 -9.72
CA GLN A 123 0.80 -16.69 -10.43
C GLN A 123 1.02 -15.42 -9.63
N HIS A 124 1.23 -14.33 -10.36
CA HIS A 124 1.25 -13.04 -9.71
C HIS A 124 -0.09 -12.77 -9.01
N ILE A 125 -0.02 -12.12 -7.87
CA ILE A 125 -1.17 -11.82 -6.99
C ILE A 125 -2.31 -11.13 -7.75
N MET A 126 -1.99 -10.20 -8.66
CA MET A 126 -3.01 -9.53 -9.49
C MET A 126 -3.63 -10.44 -10.53
N ASP A 127 -2.83 -11.27 -11.20
CA ASP A 127 -3.33 -12.17 -12.24
C ASP A 127 -4.28 -13.23 -11.67
N ALA A 128 -3.95 -13.74 -10.48
CA ALA A 128 -4.81 -14.68 -9.78
C ALA A 128 -6.16 -14.03 -9.41
N ALA A 129 -6.14 -12.78 -8.91
CA ALA A 129 -7.34 -12.03 -8.57
C ALA A 129 -8.18 -11.68 -9.80
N LYS A 130 -7.53 -11.22 -10.91
CA LYS A 130 -8.20 -10.97 -12.20
C LYS A 130 -8.91 -12.21 -12.70
N LYS A 131 -8.21 -13.36 -12.74
CA LYS A 131 -8.79 -14.64 -13.19
C LYS A 131 -10.01 -15.04 -12.37
N LEU A 132 -9.96 -14.88 -11.04
CA LEU A 132 -11.11 -15.17 -10.18
C LEU A 132 -12.31 -14.29 -10.52
N LEU A 133 -12.11 -12.96 -10.57
CA LEU A 133 -13.23 -12.04 -10.83
C LEU A 133 -13.75 -12.13 -12.26
N ASN A 134 -12.88 -12.38 -13.25
CA ASN A 134 -13.33 -12.63 -14.62
C ASN A 134 -14.19 -13.88 -14.68
N LYS A 135 -13.69 -15.00 -14.15
CA LYS A 135 -14.40 -16.29 -14.15
C LYS A 135 -15.76 -16.22 -13.45
N ASP A 136 -15.81 -15.59 -12.27
CA ASP A 136 -16.98 -15.69 -11.38
C ASP A 136 -17.95 -14.49 -11.50
N LEU A 137 -17.46 -13.34 -11.97
CA LEU A 137 -18.25 -12.11 -12.09
C LEU A 137 -18.26 -11.49 -13.48
N ASN A 138 -17.51 -12.06 -14.44
CA ASN A 138 -17.31 -11.51 -15.80
C ASN A 138 -16.79 -10.07 -15.77
N LEU A 139 -15.74 -9.82 -14.97
CA LEU A 139 -15.10 -8.51 -14.79
C LEU A 139 -13.68 -8.54 -15.34
N ASP A 140 -13.41 -7.80 -16.43
CA ASP A 140 -12.10 -7.75 -17.09
C ASP A 140 -11.27 -6.53 -16.73
N MET A 141 -11.91 -5.39 -16.47
CA MET A 141 -11.21 -4.13 -16.23
C MET A 141 -11.07 -3.82 -14.76
N LEU A 142 -9.86 -3.37 -14.39
CA LEU A 142 -9.57 -2.89 -13.05
C LEU A 142 -9.19 -1.42 -13.10
N GLU A 143 -9.75 -0.68 -12.18
CA GLU A 143 -9.35 0.69 -11.88
C GLU A 143 -8.06 0.70 -11.06
N ASN A 144 -7.43 1.86 -10.98
CA ASN A 144 -6.37 2.09 -10.00
C ASN A 144 -6.90 1.91 -8.57
N PRO A 145 -6.03 1.55 -7.60
CA PRO A 145 -6.43 1.53 -6.21
C PRO A 145 -6.94 2.90 -5.76
N LYS A 146 -7.97 2.90 -4.91
CA LYS A 146 -8.55 4.14 -4.36
C LYS A 146 -8.61 4.06 -2.84
N ILE A 147 -7.95 5.01 -2.19
CA ILE A 147 -8.03 5.26 -0.76
C ILE A 147 -8.81 6.56 -0.57
N PHE A 148 -9.81 6.52 0.29
CA PHE A 148 -10.64 7.67 0.61
C PHE A 148 -10.11 8.34 1.87
N VAL A 149 -10.05 9.64 1.85
CA VAL A 149 -9.72 10.49 2.99
C VAL A 149 -10.80 11.56 3.10
N ASN A 150 -11.22 11.85 4.31
CA ASN A 150 -12.23 12.87 4.57
C ASN A 150 -11.72 14.25 4.14
N ASP A 151 -12.52 14.98 3.37
CA ASP A 151 -12.15 16.31 2.83
C ASP A 151 -11.81 17.31 3.95
N LYS A 152 -12.50 17.24 5.10
CA LYS A 152 -12.19 18.07 6.27
C LYS A 152 -10.76 17.82 6.76
N SER A 153 -10.35 16.54 6.84
CA SER A 153 -8.97 16.19 7.24
C SER A 153 -7.93 16.68 6.23
N VAL A 154 -8.26 16.69 4.94
CA VAL A 154 -7.40 17.24 3.88
C VAL A 154 -7.19 18.72 4.07
N LEU A 155 -8.27 19.50 4.36
CA LEU A 155 -8.18 20.93 4.63
C LEU A 155 -7.43 21.23 5.94
N GLU A 156 -7.69 20.46 7.00
CA GLU A 156 -6.98 20.60 8.27
C GLU A 156 -5.47 20.36 8.13
N ALA A 157 -5.07 19.41 7.27
CA ALA A 157 -3.66 19.16 6.98
C ALA A 157 -2.99 20.37 6.30
N ILE A 158 -3.67 21.06 5.39
CA ILE A 158 -3.15 22.29 4.75
C ILE A 158 -2.79 23.32 5.82
N LEU A 159 -3.71 23.58 6.75
CA LEU A 159 -3.52 24.58 7.81
C LEU A 159 -2.41 24.16 8.79
N LYS A 160 -2.49 22.91 9.29
CA LYS A 160 -1.56 22.41 10.31
C LYS A 160 -0.11 22.35 9.83
N PHE A 161 0.10 21.91 8.58
CA PHE A 161 1.43 21.74 8.01
C PHE A 161 1.86 22.89 7.10
N LYS A 162 1.06 23.97 7.04
CA LYS A 162 1.32 25.16 6.21
C LYS A 162 1.66 24.76 4.77
N ILE A 163 0.78 23.92 4.17
CA ILE A 163 0.95 23.48 2.80
C ILE A 163 0.58 24.62 1.87
N ASN A 164 1.57 25.16 1.15
CA ASN A 164 1.36 26.23 0.18
C ASN A 164 1.15 25.62 -1.21
N LYS A 165 0.07 25.96 -1.90
CA LYS A 165 -0.24 25.48 -3.25
C LYS A 165 0.59 26.14 -4.35
N GLU A 166 1.27 27.24 -4.04
CA GLU A 166 2.20 27.91 -4.95
C GLU A 166 3.59 27.23 -4.96
N GLU A 167 3.86 26.40 -3.97
CA GLU A 167 5.07 25.59 -3.89
C GLU A 167 4.80 24.15 -4.34
N LYS A 168 5.82 23.45 -4.82
CA LYS A 168 5.74 22.02 -5.07
C LYS A 168 5.83 21.24 -3.77
N ASN A 169 4.74 20.59 -3.41
CA ASN A 169 4.64 19.78 -2.21
C ASN A 169 4.98 18.33 -2.56
N ILE A 170 6.10 17.81 -2.04
CA ILE A 170 6.69 16.54 -2.48
C ILE A 170 6.77 15.59 -1.29
N LEU A 171 6.15 14.42 -1.39
CA LEU A 171 6.39 13.36 -0.43
C LEU A 171 7.68 12.62 -0.77
N LEU A 172 8.57 12.48 0.20
CA LEU A 172 9.73 11.59 0.12
C LEU A 172 9.51 10.39 1.06
N GLY A 173 9.21 9.23 0.50
CA GLY A 173 9.08 7.96 1.23
C GLY A 173 10.44 7.29 1.41
N ILE A 174 11.22 7.77 2.37
CA ILE A 174 12.61 7.37 2.59
C ILE A 174 12.77 6.05 3.37
N GLY A 175 11.69 5.54 3.97
CA GLY A 175 11.66 4.26 4.67
C GLY A 175 11.48 3.06 3.76
N GLY A 176 11.67 1.85 4.30
CA GLY A 176 11.45 0.59 3.59
C GLY A 176 11.54 -0.62 4.50
N SER A 177 10.76 -1.67 4.22
CA SER A 177 10.64 -2.86 5.08
C SER A 177 11.90 -3.74 5.16
N GLY A 178 12.88 -3.52 4.28
CA GLY A 178 14.14 -4.25 4.25
C GLY A 178 15.33 -3.34 3.96
N PRO A 179 16.54 -3.65 4.46
CA PRO A 179 17.72 -2.81 4.28
C PRO A 179 18.13 -2.68 2.80
N THR A 180 17.80 -3.67 1.96
CA THR A 180 18.10 -3.69 0.52
C THR A 180 17.21 -2.74 -0.30
N LYS A 181 16.10 -2.27 0.27
CA LYS A 181 15.16 -1.34 -0.36
C LYS A 181 15.33 0.10 0.09
N ARG A 182 16.17 0.37 1.08
CA ARG A 182 16.39 1.72 1.61
C ARG A 182 17.47 2.41 0.81
N ILE A 183 17.05 3.34 -0.04
CA ILE A 183 17.96 4.16 -0.81
C ILE A 183 18.74 5.08 0.13
N PRO A 184 20.06 5.26 -0.06
CA PRO A 184 20.87 6.10 0.80
C PRO A 184 20.42 7.57 0.82
N SER A 185 20.61 8.24 1.96
CA SER A 185 20.29 9.66 2.16
C SER A 185 20.91 10.57 1.11
N LYS A 186 22.15 10.27 0.66
CA LYS A 186 22.88 11.04 -0.37
C LYS A 186 22.09 11.17 -1.67
N THR A 187 21.36 10.12 -2.07
CA THR A 187 20.51 10.14 -3.28
C THR A 187 19.33 11.08 -3.11
N PHE A 188 18.67 11.06 -1.95
CA PHE A 188 17.58 11.99 -1.64
C PHE A 188 18.09 13.43 -1.50
N LEU A 189 19.24 13.67 -0.89
CA LEU A 189 19.83 14.99 -0.74
C LEU A 189 20.17 15.62 -2.09
N GLU A 190 20.73 14.84 -3.02
CA GLU A 190 21.01 15.31 -4.37
C GLU A 190 19.71 15.65 -5.12
N LEU A 191 18.68 14.83 -5.01
CA LEU A 191 17.36 15.13 -5.56
C LEU A 191 16.75 16.39 -4.96
N ILE A 192 16.79 16.57 -3.64
CA ILE A 192 16.31 17.77 -2.93
C ILE A 192 17.02 19.02 -3.48
N ARG A 193 18.35 18.94 -3.66
CA ARG A 193 19.15 20.04 -4.23
C ARG A 193 18.68 20.37 -5.64
N GLN A 194 18.58 19.39 -6.53
CA GLN A 194 18.16 19.58 -7.93
C GLN A 194 16.77 20.21 -8.03
N VAL A 195 15.80 19.70 -7.27
CA VAL A 195 14.44 20.24 -7.24
C VAL A 195 14.41 21.67 -6.67
N SER A 196 15.10 21.90 -5.55
CA SER A 196 15.14 23.19 -4.85
C SER A 196 15.79 24.31 -5.65
N ASN A 197 16.64 23.98 -6.62
CA ASN A 197 17.27 24.95 -7.50
C ASN A 197 16.32 25.48 -8.59
N ILE A 198 15.25 24.73 -8.90
CA ILE A 198 14.33 25.07 -10.00
C ILE A 198 12.97 25.49 -9.49
N TYR A 199 12.49 24.89 -8.39
CA TYR A 199 11.14 25.10 -7.90
C TYR A 199 11.11 25.58 -6.45
N PRO A 200 10.24 26.54 -6.08
CA PRO A 200 9.80 26.70 -4.70
C PRO A 200 9.18 25.36 -4.25
N CYS A 201 9.70 24.76 -3.18
CA CYS A 201 9.28 23.42 -2.80
C CYS A 201 9.35 23.13 -1.31
N LYS A 202 8.50 22.21 -0.87
CA LYS A 202 8.46 21.64 0.47
C LYS A 202 8.47 20.12 0.39
N PHE A 203 9.27 19.48 1.24
CA PHE A 203 9.41 18.04 1.29
C PHE A 203 8.79 17.47 2.55
N PHE A 204 7.96 16.43 2.41
CA PHE A 204 7.37 15.70 3.51
C PHE A 204 8.07 14.35 3.63
N LEU A 205 8.85 14.16 4.71
CA LEU A 205 9.71 12.99 4.90
C LEU A 205 8.94 11.88 5.63
N ALA A 206 8.56 10.84 4.91
CA ALA A 206 7.81 9.70 5.44
C ALA A 206 8.72 8.48 5.64
N THR A 207 8.75 7.96 6.87
CA THR A 207 9.61 6.84 7.25
C THR A 207 9.04 6.07 8.44
N GLY A 208 9.60 4.89 8.70
CA GLY A 208 9.31 4.10 9.89
C GLY A 208 10.14 4.54 11.10
N LYS A 209 10.04 3.76 12.20
CA LYS A 209 10.69 4.05 13.47
C LYS A 209 11.91 3.16 13.76
N ASN A 210 12.36 2.33 12.81
CA ASN A 210 13.56 1.56 13.04
C ASN A 210 14.81 2.43 12.94
N HIS A 211 15.89 1.99 13.56
CA HIS A 211 17.14 2.77 13.69
C HIS A 211 17.68 3.26 12.34
N GLU A 212 17.80 2.38 11.35
CA GLU A 212 18.38 2.73 10.05
C GLU A 212 17.53 3.76 9.29
N GLU A 213 16.21 3.65 9.37
CA GLU A 213 15.30 4.64 8.76
C GLU A 213 15.40 6.00 9.44
N GLN A 214 15.58 6.01 10.77
CA GLN A 214 15.77 7.24 11.54
C GLN A 214 17.13 7.89 11.28
N GLU A 215 18.19 7.12 11.01
CA GLU A 215 19.49 7.69 10.61
C GLU A 215 19.39 8.39 9.25
N ILE A 216 18.73 7.79 8.24
CA ILE A 216 18.48 8.46 6.95
C ILE A 216 17.72 9.78 7.14
N LEU A 217 16.66 9.77 7.96
CA LEU A 217 15.90 10.98 8.28
C LEU A 217 16.77 12.05 8.94
N LYS A 218 17.58 11.67 9.91
CA LYS A 218 18.49 12.57 10.63
C LYS A 218 19.56 13.16 9.71
N GLU A 219 20.14 12.36 8.84
CA GLU A 219 21.13 12.82 7.86
C GLU A 219 20.54 13.90 6.94
N ILE A 220 19.29 13.73 6.47
CA ILE A 220 18.62 14.74 5.64
C ILE A 220 18.32 16.01 6.45
N LEU A 221 17.85 15.89 7.67
CA LEU A 221 17.49 17.03 8.52
C LEU A 221 18.71 17.79 9.09
N ASN A 222 19.91 17.22 9.03
CA ASN A 222 21.15 17.88 9.47
C ASN A 222 21.84 18.66 8.33
N THR A 223 21.12 19.03 7.28
CA THR A 223 21.63 19.79 6.15
C THR A 223 20.94 21.16 6.03
N GLU A 224 21.41 21.98 5.10
CA GLU A 224 20.82 23.29 4.73
C GLU A 224 19.36 23.18 4.25
N PHE A 225 18.90 21.98 3.89
CA PHE A 225 17.53 21.76 3.45
C PHE A 225 16.52 21.53 4.57
N LYS A 226 16.96 21.56 5.84
CA LYS A 226 16.13 21.28 7.02
C LYS A 226 14.81 22.10 7.01
N ASP A 227 14.89 23.38 6.70
CA ASP A 227 13.72 24.28 6.76
C ASP A 227 12.70 24.02 5.63
N LYS A 228 13.10 23.33 4.57
CA LYS A 228 12.22 22.85 3.50
C LYS A 228 11.60 21.48 3.81
N CYS A 229 12.01 20.80 4.87
CA CYS A 229 11.65 19.44 5.19
C CYS A 229 10.72 19.37 6.41
N VAL A 230 9.63 18.62 6.27
CA VAL A 230 8.68 18.32 7.34
C VAL A 230 8.71 16.82 7.63
N ARG A 231 9.06 16.43 8.84
CA ARG A 231 9.08 15.04 9.27
C ARG A 231 7.68 14.49 9.56
N LEU A 232 7.39 13.28 9.11
CA LEU A 232 6.10 12.61 9.32
C LEU A 232 6.19 11.35 10.19
N ASP A 233 7.39 10.97 10.65
CA ASP A 233 7.64 9.74 11.41
C ASP A 233 6.92 9.68 12.78
N ASN A 234 6.49 10.84 13.30
CA ASN A 234 5.72 10.93 14.54
C ASN A 234 4.21 10.76 14.34
N LEU A 235 3.74 10.69 13.10
CA LEU A 235 2.34 10.55 12.76
C LEU A 235 1.95 9.09 12.54
N GLY A 236 0.72 8.75 12.85
CA GLY A 236 0.10 7.50 12.43
C GLY A 236 -0.21 7.50 10.92
N ILE A 237 -0.47 6.32 10.35
CA ILE A 237 -0.80 6.20 8.92
C ILE A 237 -2.02 7.08 8.57
N TYR A 238 -3.09 6.99 9.37
CA TYR A 238 -4.31 7.78 9.15
C TYR A 238 -4.03 9.30 9.10
N GLU A 239 -3.18 9.79 9.99
CA GLU A 239 -2.81 11.22 10.04
C GLU A 239 -1.92 11.65 8.86
N THR A 240 -1.18 10.70 8.27
CA THR A 240 -0.28 10.96 7.14
C THR A 240 -1.04 11.04 5.81
N LEU A 241 -2.17 10.31 5.66
CA LEU A 241 -2.92 10.27 4.40
C LEU A 241 -3.36 11.65 3.87
N PRO A 242 -3.95 12.55 4.69
CA PRO A 242 -4.37 13.87 4.22
C PRO A 242 -3.19 14.75 3.79
N ILE A 243 -2.00 14.55 4.37
CA ILE A 243 -0.78 15.26 3.95
C ILE A 243 -0.34 14.74 2.57
N ILE A 244 -0.26 13.42 2.41
CA ILE A 244 0.07 12.79 1.11
C ILE A 244 -0.91 13.25 0.03
N LYS A 245 -2.21 13.27 0.33
CA LYS A 245 -3.26 13.73 -0.61
C LYS A 245 -3.06 15.16 -1.10
N ASN A 246 -2.37 15.99 -0.34
CA ASN A 246 -2.04 17.36 -0.68
C ASN A 246 -0.71 17.51 -1.42
N CYS A 247 0.08 16.44 -1.57
CA CYS A 247 1.32 16.48 -2.34
C CYS A 247 1.04 16.45 -3.84
N ASP A 248 1.85 17.17 -4.60
CA ASP A 248 1.79 17.20 -6.07
C ASP A 248 2.37 15.90 -6.66
N ILE A 249 3.38 15.35 -6.00
CA ILE A 249 4.06 14.13 -6.38
C ILE A 249 4.66 13.42 -5.16
N SER A 250 4.79 12.11 -5.26
CA SER A 250 5.49 11.29 -4.27
C SER A 250 6.71 10.62 -4.89
N ILE A 251 7.83 10.57 -4.18
CA ILE A 251 9.05 9.88 -4.57
C ILE A 251 9.42 8.95 -3.41
N CYS A 252 9.23 7.67 -3.61
CA CYS A 252 9.28 6.71 -2.51
C CYS A 252 10.14 5.50 -2.86
N ASN A 253 10.85 4.98 -1.88
CA ASN A 253 11.32 3.61 -1.95
C ASN A 253 10.14 2.67 -2.23
N ASP A 254 10.39 1.46 -2.74
CA ASP A 254 9.36 0.42 -2.80
C ASP A 254 8.94 0.03 -1.37
N SER A 255 7.94 0.75 -0.88
CA SER A 255 7.47 0.71 0.50
C SER A 255 5.97 1.00 0.58
N SER A 256 5.41 0.93 1.79
CA SER A 256 4.00 1.25 2.04
C SER A 256 3.61 2.64 1.53
N PHE A 257 4.50 3.62 1.59
CA PHE A 257 4.20 5.00 1.17
C PHE A 257 4.00 5.13 -0.33
N SER A 258 4.73 4.38 -1.16
CA SER A 258 4.50 4.37 -2.61
C SER A 258 3.09 3.86 -2.96
N HIS A 259 2.66 2.80 -2.29
CA HIS A 259 1.32 2.24 -2.49
C HIS A 259 0.21 3.17 -1.98
N LEU A 260 0.39 3.75 -0.77
CA LEU A 260 -0.58 4.69 -0.21
C LEU A 260 -0.73 5.94 -1.09
N SER A 261 0.37 6.49 -1.59
CA SER A 261 0.37 7.66 -2.48
C SER A 261 -0.40 7.37 -3.77
N SER A 262 -0.10 6.27 -4.44
CA SER A 262 -0.83 5.85 -5.63
C SER A 262 -2.32 5.62 -5.33
N GLY A 263 -2.64 5.00 -4.20
CA GLY A 263 -4.03 4.79 -3.75
C GLY A 263 -4.79 6.09 -3.45
N LEU A 264 -4.09 7.14 -3.05
CA LEU A 264 -4.63 8.49 -2.83
C LEU A 264 -4.76 9.31 -4.13
N GLY A 265 -4.32 8.76 -5.26
CA GLY A 265 -4.38 9.44 -6.55
C GLY A 265 -3.19 10.36 -6.81
N VAL A 266 -2.11 10.24 -6.06
CA VAL A 266 -0.88 11.03 -6.24
C VAL A 266 0.07 10.30 -7.19
N LYS A 267 0.56 10.99 -8.22
CA LYS A 267 1.60 10.48 -9.11
C LYS A 267 2.84 10.12 -8.28
N THR A 268 3.35 8.90 -8.45
CA THR A 268 4.36 8.35 -7.54
C THR A 268 5.55 7.78 -8.30
N ILE A 269 6.71 8.34 -8.13
CA ILE A 269 7.98 7.75 -8.57
C ILE A 269 8.36 6.69 -7.54
N VAL A 270 8.57 5.45 -8.00
CA VAL A 270 8.91 4.31 -7.13
C VAL A 270 10.34 3.88 -7.39
N LEU A 271 11.18 3.95 -6.37
CA LEU A 271 12.60 3.58 -6.43
C LEU A 271 12.73 2.07 -6.23
N MET A 272 12.88 1.35 -7.34
CA MET A 272 12.82 -0.12 -7.40
C MET A 272 14.21 -0.73 -7.24
N ALA A 273 14.66 -0.93 -6.01
CA ALA A 273 16.03 -1.41 -5.74
C ALA A 273 16.17 -2.93 -5.69
N ASP A 274 15.16 -3.65 -5.17
CA ASP A 274 15.30 -5.09 -4.82
C ASP A 274 13.94 -5.79 -4.71
N THR A 275 13.01 -5.47 -5.59
CA THR A 275 11.67 -6.07 -5.62
C THR A 275 11.18 -6.15 -7.07
N PRO A 276 10.44 -7.19 -7.44
CA PRO A 276 9.89 -7.31 -8.78
C PRO A 276 9.16 -6.04 -9.24
N LEU A 277 9.45 -5.59 -10.46
CA LEU A 277 9.02 -4.32 -11.05
C LEU A 277 7.51 -4.09 -10.93
N LEU A 278 6.74 -5.17 -10.97
CA LEU A 278 5.28 -5.11 -10.86
C LEU A 278 4.78 -4.42 -9.58
N TYR A 279 5.51 -4.51 -8.45
CA TYR A 279 5.12 -3.82 -7.21
C TYR A 279 5.21 -2.29 -7.32
N GLY A 280 6.01 -1.78 -8.26
CA GLY A 280 6.14 -0.36 -8.52
C GLY A 280 5.45 0.13 -9.81
N SER A 281 4.67 -0.73 -10.51
CA SER A 281 4.10 -0.40 -11.81
C SER A 281 2.66 -0.92 -12.03
N TYR A 282 1.97 -1.40 -11.00
CA TYR A 282 0.63 -1.97 -11.14
C TYR A 282 -0.49 -0.91 -11.28
N SER A 283 -0.19 0.34 -11.06
CA SER A 283 -1.10 1.48 -11.22
C SER A 283 -0.56 2.45 -12.26
N THR A 284 -1.42 3.08 -13.03
CA THR A 284 -1.05 4.13 -14.00
C THR A 284 -0.45 5.38 -13.35
N LEU A 285 -0.55 5.47 -12.02
CA LEU A 285 0.04 6.55 -11.23
C LEU A 285 1.42 6.21 -10.67
N MET A 286 1.98 5.04 -10.99
CA MET A 286 3.28 4.59 -10.50
C MET A 286 4.30 4.61 -11.64
N TYR A 287 5.43 5.26 -11.40
CA TYR A 287 6.52 5.48 -12.34
C TYR A 287 7.81 4.88 -11.76
N PRO A 288 8.17 3.64 -12.12
CA PRO A 288 9.34 2.99 -11.54
C PRO A 288 10.65 3.60 -12.06
N VAL A 289 11.60 3.81 -11.15
CA VAL A 289 13.00 4.12 -11.46
C VAL A 289 13.85 2.96 -11.00
N MET A 290 14.57 2.34 -11.94
CA MET A 290 15.43 1.17 -11.72
C MET A 290 16.89 1.56 -11.51
N PRO A 291 17.70 0.68 -10.88
CA PRO A 291 19.14 0.88 -10.75
C PRO A 291 19.81 1.05 -12.11
N ASP A 292 20.90 1.81 -12.15
CA ASP A 292 21.71 1.96 -13.37
C ASP A 292 22.25 0.61 -13.86
N GLY A 293 22.10 0.36 -15.15
CA GLY A 293 22.50 -0.90 -15.79
C GLY A 293 21.48 -2.04 -15.72
N GLU A 294 20.39 -1.87 -14.99
CA GLU A 294 19.37 -2.91 -14.89
C GLU A 294 18.19 -2.65 -15.85
N SER A 295 17.76 -3.68 -16.57
CA SER A 295 16.56 -3.65 -17.43
C SER A 295 15.29 -4.15 -16.70
N THR A 296 15.48 -4.87 -15.59
CA THR A 296 14.41 -5.36 -14.72
C THR A 296 14.91 -5.48 -13.29
N VAL A 297 14.01 -5.62 -12.34
CA VAL A 297 14.34 -5.79 -10.92
C VAL A 297 13.61 -7.00 -10.36
N SER A 298 14.30 -7.77 -9.53
CA SER A 298 13.76 -8.90 -8.79
C SER A 298 14.21 -8.85 -7.33
N HIS A 299 13.80 -9.82 -6.52
CA HIS A 299 14.48 -10.07 -5.25
C HIS A 299 15.94 -10.47 -5.56
N ASP A 300 16.89 -10.01 -4.77
CA ASP A 300 18.34 -10.21 -4.92
C ASP A 300 19.04 -9.30 -5.97
N THR A 301 18.35 -8.30 -6.54
CA THR A 301 19.00 -7.29 -7.40
C THR A 301 19.95 -6.40 -6.60
N LEU A 302 19.66 -6.12 -5.33
CA LEU A 302 20.49 -5.35 -4.40
C LEU A 302 20.95 -3.98 -4.95
N GLY A 303 20.09 -3.34 -5.74
CA GLY A 303 20.43 -2.17 -6.56
C GLY A 303 20.30 -0.81 -5.86
N LYS A 304 20.12 -0.75 -4.54
CA LYS A 304 19.82 0.51 -3.80
C LYS A 304 20.87 1.61 -4.02
N ASP A 305 22.15 1.24 -4.12
CA ASP A 305 23.27 2.18 -4.28
C ASP A 305 23.46 2.63 -5.74
N LYS A 306 22.75 1.99 -6.68
CA LYS A 306 22.76 2.29 -8.11
C LYS A 306 21.54 3.11 -8.56
N ILE A 307 20.66 3.50 -7.66
CA ILE A 307 19.55 4.41 -7.97
C ILE A 307 20.11 5.81 -8.22
N ASN A 308 19.95 6.28 -9.44
CA ASN A 308 20.56 7.52 -9.92
C ASN A 308 19.61 8.73 -9.66
N PRO A 309 20.02 9.73 -8.87
CA PRO A 309 19.20 10.91 -8.59
C PRO A 309 18.85 11.71 -9.86
N ASN A 310 19.71 11.73 -10.88
CA ASN A 310 19.42 12.40 -12.14
C ASN A 310 18.25 11.73 -12.88
N LYS A 311 18.17 10.40 -12.88
CA LYS A 311 17.02 9.67 -13.46
C LYS A 311 15.73 9.95 -12.69
N ILE A 312 15.81 10.07 -11.37
CA ILE A 312 14.66 10.45 -10.55
C ILE A 312 14.19 11.85 -10.94
N PHE A 313 15.12 12.79 -11.05
CA PHE A 313 14.83 14.18 -11.39
C PHE A 313 14.29 14.33 -12.82
N GLU A 314 14.82 13.62 -13.81
CA GLU A 314 14.27 13.58 -15.17
C GLU A 314 12.83 13.05 -15.18
N GLN A 315 12.56 11.98 -14.42
CA GLN A 315 11.20 11.44 -14.30
C GLN A 315 10.27 12.43 -13.57
N PHE A 316 10.78 13.13 -12.56
CA PHE A 316 10.05 14.17 -11.83
C PHE A 316 9.61 15.31 -12.79
N LYS A 317 10.49 15.83 -13.62
CA LYS A 317 10.16 16.85 -14.62
C LYS A 317 9.08 16.37 -15.58
N LYS A 318 9.24 15.19 -16.18
CA LYS A 318 8.28 14.61 -17.13
C LYS A 318 6.87 14.40 -16.54
N ILE A 319 6.75 14.28 -15.22
CA ILE A 319 5.47 14.08 -14.56
C ILE A 319 4.79 15.41 -14.24
N LEU A 320 5.55 16.48 -13.98
CA LEU A 320 5.03 17.79 -13.59
C LEU A 320 4.81 18.75 -14.76
N ASP A 321 5.55 18.55 -15.84
CA ASP A 321 5.37 19.25 -17.13
C ASP A 321 4.20 18.58 -17.92
#